data_63777a91c958d72a4fe5ef9f37f4e47d
#
_entry.id   63777a91c958d72a4fe5ef9f37f4e47d
#
_cell.length_a   1.000
_cell.length_b   1.000
_cell.length_c   1.000
_cell.angle_alpha   90.00
_cell.angle_beta   90.00
_cell.angle_gamma   90.00
#
_symmetry.space_group_name_H-M   'P 1'
#
loop_
_entity.id
_entity.type
_entity.pdbx_description
1 polymer ?
#
loop_
_entity_poly.entity_id
_entity_poly.type
_entity_poly.pdbx_seq_one_letter_code
_entity_poly.pdbx_strand_id
1 'polypeptide(L)'
;MNTPALHTSQLTSLPLLARGKVRDNYAAGDDRILMVASDRISAFDVIMGEPIPGKGALLTQMALWWFEQLKDIVPNHLTGDAPESVVAPGEVAQVQGRSMLVKRLQPIPVEAVVRGYLAGSGWKEYQDSRSVCGVPLPEGLQNASKLPAPIYTPAAKAAVGEHDENITFERTEQMIGPELAAKIRDVSLRLYERAAAIALARAEGLDAHALSIATRLNLPHGA
;
A
#
# COMPACT_ATOMS: atom_id res chain seq x y z
N MET A 1 -25.90 -14.44 3.06
CA MET A 1 -26.65 -13.17 3.12
C MET A 1 -25.82 -12.11 2.42
N ASN A 2 -26.40 -11.46 1.41
CA ASN A 2 -25.68 -10.38 0.69
C ASN A 2 -25.66 -9.13 1.59
N THR A 3 -24.55 -8.85 2.24
CA THR A 3 -24.40 -7.59 2.98
C THR A 3 -24.46 -6.44 1.98
N PRO A 4 -25.32 -5.43 2.18
CA PRO A 4 -25.39 -4.30 1.27
C PRO A 4 -24.04 -3.59 1.20
N ALA A 5 -23.68 -3.11 -0.01
CA ALA A 5 -22.42 -2.41 -0.22
C ALA A 5 -22.38 -1.10 0.60
N LEU A 6 -21.27 -0.85 1.29
CA LEU A 6 -21.04 0.41 1.97
C LEU A 6 -20.42 1.42 1.01
N HIS A 7 -21.24 2.31 0.47
CA HIS A 7 -20.73 3.39 -0.37
C HIS A 7 -20.08 4.49 0.48
N THR A 8 -20.74 4.94 1.54
CA THR A 8 -20.27 6.04 2.40
C THR A 8 -20.60 5.68 3.85
N SER A 9 -19.60 5.75 4.73
CA SER A 9 -19.85 5.59 6.15
C SER A 9 -20.44 6.88 6.76
N GLN A 10 -21.32 6.70 7.75
CA GLN A 10 -22.00 7.79 8.45
C GLN A 10 -21.91 7.54 9.95
N LEU A 11 -20.71 7.77 10.50
CA LEU A 11 -20.49 7.69 11.93
C LEU A 11 -20.77 9.06 12.56
N THR A 12 -21.64 9.08 13.55
CA THR A 12 -22.01 10.29 14.30
C THR A 12 -21.24 10.38 15.62
N SER A 13 -20.71 9.26 16.11
CA SER A 13 -19.92 9.17 17.34
C SER A 13 -18.50 9.73 17.20
N LEU A 14 -17.99 9.86 15.97
CA LEU A 14 -16.63 10.34 15.71
C LEU A 14 -16.62 11.48 14.68
N PRO A 15 -15.79 12.53 14.88
CA PRO A 15 -15.59 13.56 13.86
C PRO A 15 -14.98 13.03 12.58
N LEU A 16 -15.58 13.32 11.43
CA LEU A 16 -14.99 13.02 10.12
C LEU A 16 -13.81 13.95 9.86
N LEU A 17 -12.63 13.39 9.63
CA LEU A 17 -11.41 14.14 9.27
C LEU A 17 -11.32 14.37 7.76
N ALA A 18 -11.54 13.31 6.98
CA ALA A 18 -11.43 13.35 5.53
C ALA A 18 -12.20 12.19 4.89
N ARG A 19 -12.77 12.46 3.74
CA ARG A 19 -13.33 11.42 2.86
C ARG A 19 -12.48 11.31 1.61
N GLY A 20 -11.73 10.21 1.51
CA GLY A 20 -10.94 9.88 0.34
C GLY A 20 -11.75 9.16 -0.74
N LYS A 21 -11.11 8.84 -1.85
CA LYS A 21 -11.75 8.16 -2.99
C LYS A 21 -12.41 6.83 -2.59
N VAL A 22 -11.80 6.07 -1.65
CA VAL A 22 -12.25 4.73 -1.26
C VAL A 22 -12.23 4.49 0.25
N ARG A 23 -11.88 5.48 1.07
CA ARG A 23 -11.82 5.40 2.54
C ARG A 23 -12.40 6.65 3.17
N ASP A 24 -13.01 6.47 4.34
CA ASP A 24 -13.46 7.57 5.19
C ASP A 24 -12.65 7.50 6.49
N ASN A 25 -12.03 8.61 6.90
CA ASN A 25 -11.16 8.71 8.06
C ASN A 25 -11.81 9.56 9.14
N TYR A 26 -11.89 9.03 10.36
CA TYR A 26 -12.49 9.68 11.52
C TYR A 26 -11.47 9.86 12.63
N ALA A 27 -11.59 10.95 13.40
CA ALA A 27 -10.78 11.15 14.60
C ALA A 27 -11.26 10.22 15.71
N ALA A 28 -10.37 9.41 16.26
CA ALA A 28 -10.64 8.57 17.43
C ALA A 28 -9.75 9.04 18.60
N GLY A 29 -10.07 10.20 19.16
CA GLY A 29 -9.20 10.96 20.06
C GLY A 29 -8.16 11.78 19.29
N ASP A 30 -7.12 12.24 20.01
CA ASP A 30 -6.11 13.15 19.46
C ASP A 30 -5.01 12.42 18.69
N ASP A 31 -4.75 11.17 19.05
CA ASP A 31 -3.60 10.38 18.64
C ASP A 31 -3.94 9.19 17.71
N ARG A 32 -5.22 8.97 17.40
CA ARG A 32 -5.68 7.83 16.59
C ARG A 32 -6.64 8.25 15.50
N ILE A 33 -6.70 7.42 14.45
CA ILE A 33 -7.62 7.57 13.32
C ILE A 33 -8.34 6.23 13.12
N LEU A 34 -9.66 6.27 13.01
CA LEU A 34 -10.45 5.17 12.51
C LEU A 34 -10.56 5.30 10.98
N MET A 35 -9.95 4.37 10.27
CA MET A 35 -9.98 4.30 8.80
C MET A 35 -11.03 3.28 8.36
N VAL A 36 -12.12 3.73 7.75
CA VAL A 36 -13.20 2.88 7.24
C VAL A 36 -13.04 2.69 5.74
N ALA A 37 -12.78 1.46 5.31
CA ALA A 37 -12.74 1.12 3.89
C ALA A 37 -14.15 0.96 3.34
N SER A 38 -14.50 1.79 2.37
CA SER A 38 -15.77 1.70 1.64
C SER A 38 -15.69 0.68 0.52
N ASP A 39 -16.84 0.37 -0.06
CA ASP A 39 -16.94 -0.49 -1.25
C ASP A 39 -16.85 0.31 -2.56
N ARG A 40 -16.61 1.64 -2.47
CA ARG A 40 -16.34 2.49 -3.64
C ARG A 40 -15.14 1.97 -4.42
N ILE A 41 -15.17 2.10 -5.73
CA ILE A 41 -14.03 1.88 -6.62
C ILE A 41 -13.65 3.20 -7.27
N SER A 42 -12.36 3.45 -7.39
CA SER A 42 -11.81 4.58 -8.14
C SER A 42 -10.88 4.06 -9.24
N ALA A 43 -11.06 4.57 -10.44
CA ALA A 43 -10.20 4.29 -11.57
C ALA A 43 -9.89 5.60 -12.30
N PHE A 44 -8.63 5.82 -12.66
CA PHE A 44 -8.17 7.07 -13.30
C PHE A 44 -8.64 8.33 -12.55
N ASP A 45 -8.56 8.29 -11.21
CA ASP A 45 -9.01 9.34 -10.30
C ASP A 45 -10.52 9.66 -10.28
N VAL A 46 -11.31 8.90 -11.02
CA VAL A 46 -12.77 8.97 -11.03
C VAL A 46 -13.35 7.93 -10.06
N ILE A 47 -14.22 8.37 -9.14
CA ILE A 47 -14.99 7.47 -8.28
C ILE A 47 -16.16 6.95 -9.13
N MET A 48 -16.24 5.62 -9.28
CA MET A 48 -17.31 4.96 -10.01
C MET A 48 -18.63 5.05 -9.23
N GLY A 49 -19.75 5.17 -9.94
CA GLY A 49 -21.07 5.27 -9.33
C GLY A 49 -21.52 4.00 -8.58
N GLU A 50 -21.12 2.83 -9.09
CA GLU A 50 -21.50 1.53 -8.53
C GLU A 50 -20.41 1.01 -7.57
N PRO A 51 -20.72 0.75 -6.28
CA PRO A 51 -19.79 0.12 -5.35
C PRO A 51 -19.71 -1.40 -5.59
N ILE A 52 -18.56 -2.00 -5.25
CA ILE A 52 -18.39 -3.46 -5.30
C ILE A 52 -18.61 -4.03 -3.90
N PRO A 53 -19.72 -4.77 -3.66
CA PRO A 53 -20.04 -5.29 -2.34
C PRO A 53 -18.90 -6.13 -1.75
N GLY A 54 -18.54 -5.84 -0.50
CA GLY A 54 -17.48 -6.55 0.23
C GLY A 54 -16.04 -6.16 -0.11
N LYS A 55 -15.81 -5.28 -1.12
CA LYS A 55 -14.46 -4.85 -1.51
C LYS A 55 -13.68 -4.25 -0.33
N GLY A 56 -14.32 -3.36 0.45
CA GLY A 56 -13.67 -2.72 1.60
C GLY A 56 -13.22 -3.74 2.65
N ALA A 57 -14.08 -4.71 2.96
CA ALA A 57 -13.75 -5.76 3.92
C ALA A 57 -12.61 -6.67 3.41
N LEU A 58 -12.68 -7.10 2.16
CA LEU A 58 -11.63 -7.95 1.55
C LEU A 58 -10.26 -7.27 1.57
N LEU A 59 -10.21 -5.99 1.13
CA LEU A 59 -8.95 -5.25 1.10
C LEU A 59 -8.40 -4.96 2.49
N THR A 60 -9.27 -4.74 3.49
CA THR A 60 -8.84 -4.57 4.88
C THR A 60 -8.22 -5.86 5.43
N GLN A 61 -8.87 -7.01 5.23
CA GLN A 61 -8.34 -8.30 5.66
C GLN A 61 -7.01 -8.63 4.99
N MET A 62 -6.90 -8.37 3.68
CA MET A 62 -5.66 -8.54 2.95
C MET A 62 -4.54 -7.65 3.50
N ALA A 63 -4.83 -6.38 3.81
CA ALA A 63 -3.84 -5.46 4.37
C ALA A 63 -3.38 -5.90 5.77
N LEU A 64 -4.31 -6.32 6.64
CA LEU A 64 -3.99 -6.83 7.98
C LEU A 64 -3.11 -8.08 7.89
N TRP A 65 -3.41 -8.98 6.94
CA TRP A 65 -2.58 -10.16 6.70
C TRP A 65 -1.15 -9.77 6.26
N TRP A 66 -1.00 -8.79 5.35
CA TRP A 66 0.31 -8.30 4.94
C TRP A 66 1.07 -7.62 6.08
N PHE A 67 0.42 -6.84 6.92
CA PHE A 67 1.06 -6.25 8.11
C PHE A 67 1.63 -7.33 9.03
N GLU A 68 0.94 -8.45 9.21
CA GLU A 68 1.44 -9.57 10.01
C GLU A 68 2.64 -10.27 9.34
N GLN A 69 2.62 -10.49 8.00
CA GLN A 69 3.73 -11.13 7.28
C GLN A 69 5.01 -10.28 7.24
N LEU A 70 4.89 -8.96 7.38
CA LEU A 70 5.98 -8.01 7.18
C LEU A 70 6.40 -7.27 8.46
N LYS A 71 5.82 -7.59 9.60
CA LYS A 71 6.00 -6.86 10.89
C LYS A 71 7.44 -6.86 11.41
N ASP A 72 8.25 -7.84 11.02
CA ASP A 72 9.66 -7.97 11.40
C ASP A 72 10.59 -7.04 10.60
N ILE A 73 10.13 -6.46 9.49
CA ILE A 73 10.92 -5.55 8.66
C ILE A 73 10.80 -4.11 9.15
N VAL A 74 9.57 -3.67 9.44
CA VAL A 74 9.28 -2.32 9.92
C VAL A 74 8.00 -2.32 10.75
N PRO A 75 7.92 -1.53 11.83
CA PRO A 75 6.68 -1.34 12.57
C PRO A 75 5.60 -0.72 11.67
N ASN A 76 4.35 -1.14 11.85
CA ASN A 76 3.20 -0.54 11.20
C ASN A 76 2.46 0.43 12.12
N HIS A 77 1.42 1.06 11.59
CA HIS A 77 0.64 2.09 12.30
C HIS A 77 -0.59 1.55 13.05
N LEU A 78 -0.82 0.23 13.06
CA LEU A 78 -1.94 -0.35 13.81
C LEU A 78 -1.78 -0.09 15.32
N THR A 79 -2.90 0.16 16.02
CA THR A 79 -2.90 0.27 17.49
C THR A 79 -2.97 -1.09 18.17
N GLY A 80 -3.54 -2.08 17.51
CA GLY A 80 -3.89 -3.39 18.09
C GLY A 80 -5.29 -3.44 18.70
N ASP A 81 -5.95 -2.30 18.88
CA ASP A 81 -7.30 -2.23 19.42
C ASP A 81 -8.36 -2.53 18.35
N ALA A 82 -9.50 -3.05 18.78
CA ALA A 82 -10.63 -3.32 17.88
C ALA A 82 -11.26 -1.99 17.40
N PRO A 83 -11.48 -1.80 16.08
CA PRO A 83 -12.11 -0.60 15.53
C PRO A 83 -13.51 -0.33 16.11
N GLU A 84 -14.23 -1.38 16.47
CA GLU A 84 -15.58 -1.31 17.05
C GLU A 84 -15.59 -0.67 18.44
N SER A 85 -14.45 -0.65 19.15
CA SER A 85 -14.37 -0.11 20.51
C SER A 85 -14.50 1.41 20.60
N VAL A 86 -14.37 2.12 19.47
CA VAL A 86 -14.39 3.60 19.43
C VAL A 86 -15.66 4.18 18.81
N VAL A 87 -16.62 3.33 18.39
CA VAL A 87 -17.88 3.77 17.79
C VAL A 87 -19.10 3.42 18.65
N ALA A 88 -20.22 4.11 18.43
CA ALA A 88 -21.47 3.78 19.11
C ALA A 88 -21.99 2.38 18.68
N PRO A 89 -22.73 1.66 19.55
CA PRO A 89 -23.23 0.32 19.25
C PRO A 89 -24.02 0.21 17.94
N GLY A 90 -24.80 1.24 17.59
CA GLY A 90 -25.58 1.28 16.34
C GLY A 90 -24.72 1.48 15.07
N GLU A 91 -23.46 1.82 15.20
CA GLU A 91 -22.54 2.10 14.08
C GLU A 91 -21.59 0.92 13.79
N VAL A 92 -21.53 -0.08 14.66
CA VAL A 92 -20.61 -1.23 14.56
C VAL A 92 -20.70 -1.91 13.20
N ALA A 93 -21.90 -2.08 12.63
CA ALA A 93 -22.08 -2.70 11.32
C ALA A 93 -21.38 -1.97 10.17
N GLN A 94 -21.07 -0.67 10.31
CA GLN A 94 -20.37 0.11 9.29
C GLN A 94 -18.86 -0.06 9.38
N VAL A 95 -18.32 -0.51 10.50
CA VAL A 95 -16.86 -0.60 10.76
C VAL A 95 -16.34 -2.03 10.82
N GLN A 96 -17.18 -2.96 11.24
CA GLN A 96 -16.79 -4.35 11.50
C GLN A 96 -16.21 -5.01 10.24
N GLY A 97 -14.99 -5.58 10.39
CA GLY A 97 -14.31 -6.33 9.35
C GLY A 97 -13.77 -5.50 8.18
N ARG A 98 -14.01 -4.17 8.15
CA ARG A 98 -13.58 -3.27 7.06
C ARG A 98 -12.83 -2.03 7.53
N SER A 99 -12.51 -1.95 8.80
CA SER A 99 -11.86 -0.78 9.39
C SER A 99 -10.56 -1.13 10.08
N MET A 100 -9.71 -0.14 10.27
CA MET A 100 -8.50 -0.21 11.06
C MET A 100 -8.46 0.99 12.02
N LEU A 101 -8.16 0.73 13.30
CA LEU A 101 -7.82 1.78 14.24
C LEU A 101 -6.30 1.94 14.25
N VAL A 102 -5.83 3.11 13.81
CA VAL A 102 -4.43 3.36 13.55
C VAL A 102 -3.91 4.58 14.33
N LYS A 103 -2.61 4.64 14.56
CA LYS A 103 -1.93 5.81 15.10
C LYS A 103 -2.05 6.99 14.12
N ARG A 104 -2.30 8.18 14.64
CA ARG A 104 -2.29 9.42 13.87
C ARG A 104 -0.84 9.86 13.64
N LEU A 105 -0.33 9.58 12.45
CA LEU A 105 1.04 9.86 12.06
C LEU A 105 1.08 10.98 11.01
N GLN A 106 2.23 11.68 10.94
CA GLN A 106 2.48 12.66 9.89
C GLN A 106 2.87 11.94 8.59
N PRO A 107 2.11 12.08 7.50
CA PRO A 107 2.47 11.52 6.21
C PRO A 107 3.74 12.14 5.64
N ILE A 108 4.58 11.34 5.02
CA ILE A 108 5.72 11.81 4.22
C ILE A 108 5.20 12.18 2.82
N PRO A 109 5.65 13.32 2.22
CA PRO A 109 5.14 13.78 0.93
C PRO A 109 5.75 13.04 -0.28
N VAL A 110 6.16 11.80 -0.09
CA VAL A 110 6.76 10.93 -1.11
C VAL A 110 6.07 9.58 -1.08
N GLU A 111 5.65 9.08 -2.23
CA GLU A 111 5.19 7.72 -2.39
C GLU A 111 6.38 6.79 -2.65
N ALA A 112 6.55 5.81 -1.77
CA ALA A 112 7.61 4.81 -1.86
C ALA A 112 7.15 3.66 -2.77
N VAL A 113 7.50 3.71 -4.04
CA VAL A 113 7.14 2.71 -5.03
C VAL A 113 8.35 1.84 -5.35
N VAL A 114 8.18 0.52 -5.36
CA VAL A 114 9.18 -0.45 -5.82
C VAL A 114 8.64 -1.21 -7.02
N ARG A 115 9.46 -1.35 -8.05
CA ARG A 115 9.10 -2.07 -9.28
C ARG A 115 10.03 -3.27 -9.47
N GLY A 116 9.47 -4.45 -9.57
CA GLY A 116 10.18 -5.66 -10.02
C GLY A 116 9.83 -6.02 -11.47
N TYR A 117 8.85 -5.30 -12.04
CA TYR A 117 8.41 -5.43 -13.43
C TYR A 117 8.22 -4.06 -14.04
N LEU A 118 8.50 -3.94 -15.33
CA LEU A 118 8.43 -2.70 -16.09
C LEU A 118 7.02 -2.50 -16.66
N ALA A 119 6.20 -1.71 -15.97
CA ALA A 119 4.81 -1.47 -16.38
C ALA A 119 4.34 -0.05 -16.02
N GLY A 120 3.18 0.36 -16.54
CA GLY A 120 2.53 1.64 -16.22
C GLY A 120 3.39 2.84 -16.54
N SER A 121 3.50 3.81 -15.61
CA SER A 121 4.32 5.03 -15.79
C SER A 121 5.81 4.71 -16.01
N GLY A 122 6.33 3.67 -15.36
CA GLY A 122 7.72 3.23 -15.56
C GLY A 122 7.99 2.71 -16.97
N TRP A 123 7.03 2.01 -17.59
CA TRP A 123 7.16 1.61 -18.98
C TRP A 123 7.19 2.81 -19.94
N LYS A 124 6.34 3.80 -19.73
CA LYS A 124 6.32 5.03 -20.53
C LYS A 124 7.67 5.75 -20.44
N GLU A 125 8.16 5.98 -19.24
CA GLU A 125 9.45 6.66 -19.00
C GLU A 125 10.63 5.89 -19.62
N TYR A 126 10.64 4.55 -19.51
CA TYR A 126 11.67 3.71 -20.13
C TYR A 126 11.68 3.81 -21.66
N GLN A 127 10.53 3.93 -22.30
CA GLN A 127 10.47 4.10 -23.77
C GLN A 127 11.19 5.36 -24.23
N ASP A 128 11.11 6.43 -23.43
CA ASP A 128 11.70 7.73 -23.76
C ASP A 128 13.19 7.82 -23.40
N SER A 129 13.58 7.30 -22.23
CA SER A 129 14.90 7.57 -21.64
C SER A 129 15.74 6.33 -21.34
N ARG A 130 15.22 5.12 -21.51
CA ARG A 130 15.85 3.86 -21.08
C ARG A 130 16.16 3.83 -19.57
N SER A 131 15.46 4.65 -18.79
CA SER A 131 15.58 4.73 -17.34
C SER A 131 14.20 4.87 -16.70
N VAL A 132 14.13 4.66 -15.39
CA VAL A 132 12.92 4.95 -14.57
C VAL A 132 13.37 5.66 -13.31
N CYS A 133 12.83 6.84 -13.04
CA CYS A 133 13.24 7.69 -11.91
C CYS A 133 14.76 7.93 -11.83
N GLY A 134 15.42 8.05 -12.98
CA GLY A 134 16.88 8.19 -13.08
C GLY A 134 17.67 6.87 -12.95
N VAL A 135 17.03 5.73 -12.69
CA VAL A 135 17.69 4.42 -12.65
C VAL A 135 17.81 3.87 -14.06
N PRO A 136 19.03 3.72 -14.63
CA PRO A 136 19.22 3.18 -15.96
C PRO A 136 18.83 1.69 -16.00
N LEU A 137 18.19 1.26 -17.08
CA LEU A 137 17.74 -0.10 -17.27
C LEU A 137 18.35 -0.70 -18.57
N PRO A 138 18.51 -2.04 -18.64
CA PRO A 138 19.00 -2.70 -19.84
C PRO A 138 18.13 -2.40 -21.06
N GLU A 139 18.75 -2.44 -22.24
CA GLU A 139 18.03 -2.36 -23.52
C GLU A 139 17.20 -3.60 -23.78
N GLY A 140 16.19 -3.47 -24.63
CA GLY A 140 15.37 -4.58 -25.08
C GLY A 140 14.26 -5.04 -24.13
N LEU A 141 14.07 -4.36 -22.99
CA LEU A 141 12.93 -4.63 -22.13
C LEU A 141 11.62 -4.25 -22.83
N GLN A 142 10.59 -5.05 -22.58
CA GLN A 142 9.23 -4.85 -23.08
C GLN A 142 8.27 -4.51 -21.93
N ASN A 143 7.06 -4.09 -22.25
CA ASN A 143 6.02 -3.92 -21.25
C ASN A 143 5.80 -5.25 -20.49
N ALA A 144 5.70 -5.14 -19.16
CA ALA A 144 5.61 -6.26 -18.22
C ALA A 144 6.87 -7.15 -18.10
N SER A 145 8.01 -6.77 -18.72
CA SER A 145 9.28 -7.49 -18.49
C SER A 145 9.66 -7.46 -17.01
N LYS A 146 10.10 -8.63 -16.51
CA LYS A 146 10.73 -8.72 -15.18
C LYS A 146 12.06 -7.98 -15.21
N LEU A 147 12.32 -7.15 -14.22
CA LEU A 147 13.58 -6.44 -14.06
C LEU A 147 14.67 -7.37 -13.51
N PRO A 148 15.95 -7.13 -13.82
CA PRO A 148 17.07 -7.90 -13.27
C PRO A 148 17.12 -7.87 -11.73
N ALA A 149 16.75 -6.73 -11.14
CA ALA A 149 16.56 -6.53 -9.72
C ALA A 149 15.41 -5.55 -9.49
N PRO A 150 14.70 -5.61 -8.34
CA PRO A 150 13.74 -4.57 -7.97
C PRO A 150 14.41 -3.20 -7.88
N ILE A 151 13.73 -2.17 -8.36
CA ILE A 151 14.20 -0.79 -8.31
C ILE A 151 13.24 0.07 -7.47
N TYR A 152 13.80 1.03 -6.73
CA TYR A 152 13.04 2.04 -6.00
C TYR A 152 12.73 3.21 -6.94
N THR A 153 11.47 3.50 -7.15
CA THR A 153 10.96 4.48 -8.12
C THR A 153 9.96 5.40 -7.45
N PRO A 154 10.43 6.35 -6.62
CA PRO A 154 9.55 7.21 -5.84
C PRO A 154 8.71 8.14 -6.71
N ALA A 155 7.57 8.58 -6.15
CA ALA A 155 6.76 9.63 -6.74
C ALA A 155 6.49 10.74 -5.72
N ALA A 156 6.50 11.99 -6.18
CA ALA A 156 6.04 13.11 -5.37
C ALA A 156 4.52 13.07 -5.29
N LYS A 157 3.99 13.24 -4.07
CA LYS A 157 2.55 13.32 -3.86
C LYS A 157 2.03 14.61 -4.47
N ALA A 158 1.20 14.49 -5.50
CA ALA A 158 0.56 15.63 -6.13
C ALA A 158 -0.55 16.24 -5.27
N ALA A 159 -0.95 17.45 -5.58
CA ALA A 159 -2.14 18.05 -4.99
C ALA A 159 -3.40 17.23 -5.34
N VAL A 160 -4.44 17.37 -4.52
CA VAL A 160 -5.70 16.63 -4.73
C VAL A 160 -6.27 16.95 -6.12
N GLY A 161 -6.36 15.93 -6.98
CA GLY A 161 -6.86 16.05 -8.36
C GLY A 161 -5.78 16.03 -9.44
N GLU A 162 -4.51 16.02 -9.06
CA GLU A 162 -3.37 15.84 -9.97
C GLU A 162 -2.80 14.41 -9.84
N HIS A 163 -2.03 13.97 -10.84
CA HIS A 163 -1.37 12.67 -10.82
C HIS A 163 -0.01 12.79 -10.12
N ASP A 164 0.33 11.76 -9.34
CA ASP A 164 1.64 11.65 -8.72
C ASP A 164 2.72 11.58 -9.81
N GLU A 165 3.76 12.38 -9.66
CA GLU A 165 4.86 12.48 -10.62
C GLU A 165 6.05 11.64 -10.17
N ASN A 166 6.57 10.78 -11.07
CA ASN A 166 7.82 10.05 -10.84
C ASN A 166 8.94 11.04 -10.57
N ILE A 167 9.70 10.83 -9.49
CA ILE A 167 10.85 11.66 -9.13
C ILE A 167 12.11 10.80 -8.96
N THR A 168 13.29 11.40 -9.07
CA THR A 168 14.55 10.70 -8.81
C THR A 168 14.78 10.50 -7.31
N PHE A 169 15.72 9.63 -6.95
CA PHE A 169 16.13 9.44 -5.56
C PHE A 169 16.75 10.72 -4.99
N GLU A 170 17.56 11.44 -5.75
CA GLU A 170 18.15 12.73 -5.35
C GLU A 170 17.07 13.77 -5.05
N ARG A 171 15.98 13.79 -5.83
CA ARG A 171 14.84 14.66 -5.53
C ARG A 171 14.16 14.27 -4.22
N THR A 172 14.04 12.98 -3.94
CA THR A 172 13.53 12.48 -2.65
C THR A 172 14.42 12.97 -1.49
N GLU A 173 15.75 12.86 -1.62
CA GLU A 173 16.70 13.36 -0.61
C GLU A 173 16.55 14.86 -0.34
N GLN A 174 16.33 15.66 -1.39
CA GLN A 174 16.06 17.10 -1.24
C GLN A 174 14.76 17.39 -0.49
N MET A 175 13.73 16.56 -0.66
CA MET A 175 12.41 16.76 -0.05
C MET A 175 12.36 16.35 1.42
N ILE A 176 13.02 15.26 1.80
CA ILE A 176 12.85 14.64 3.12
C ILE A 176 14.17 14.39 3.86
N GLY A 177 15.28 14.80 3.29
CA GLY A 177 16.64 14.58 3.82
C GLY A 177 17.22 13.22 3.45
N PRO A 178 18.58 13.12 3.32
CA PRO A 178 19.25 11.93 2.79
C PRO A 178 19.10 10.69 3.68
N GLU A 179 19.14 10.87 5.00
CA GLU A 179 19.01 9.75 5.95
C GLU A 179 17.63 9.08 5.88
N LEU A 180 16.56 9.88 5.90
CA LEU A 180 15.20 9.37 5.81
C LEU A 180 14.91 8.77 4.43
N ALA A 181 15.39 9.41 3.37
CA ALA A 181 15.24 8.90 2.00
C ALA A 181 15.91 7.52 1.83
N ALA A 182 17.16 7.36 2.30
CA ALA A 182 17.86 6.09 2.26
C ALA A 182 17.12 5.02 3.07
N LYS A 183 16.67 5.33 4.28
CA LYS A 183 15.91 4.41 5.12
C LYS A 183 14.61 3.95 4.46
N ILE A 184 13.86 4.87 3.86
CA ILE A 184 12.60 4.53 3.17
C ILE A 184 12.88 3.64 1.98
N ARG A 185 13.86 3.96 1.14
CA ARG A 185 14.26 3.12 0.00
C ARG A 185 14.60 1.70 0.44
N ASP A 186 15.49 1.56 1.41
CA ASP A 186 15.99 0.26 1.85
C ASP A 186 14.89 -0.59 2.50
N VAL A 187 14.02 0.02 3.31
CA VAL A 187 12.86 -0.66 3.87
C VAL A 187 11.88 -1.08 2.78
N SER A 188 11.60 -0.20 1.82
CA SER A 188 10.65 -0.49 0.72
C SER A 188 11.13 -1.63 -0.18
N LEU A 189 12.42 -1.68 -0.50
CA LEU A 189 13.02 -2.80 -1.25
C LEU A 189 12.88 -4.12 -0.49
N ARG A 190 13.22 -4.15 0.81
CA ARG A 190 13.07 -5.34 1.67
C ARG A 190 11.61 -5.81 1.77
N LEU A 191 10.68 -4.88 1.93
CA LEU A 191 9.23 -5.20 1.94
C LEU A 191 8.80 -5.83 0.63
N TYR A 192 9.21 -5.24 -0.51
CA TYR A 192 8.90 -5.76 -1.84
C TYR A 192 9.47 -7.17 -2.06
N GLU A 193 10.75 -7.38 -1.77
CA GLU A 193 11.42 -8.68 -1.95
C GLU A 193 10.74 -9.78 -1.14
N ARG A 194 10.43 -9.49 0.13
CA ARG A 194 9.71 -10.44 0.98
C ARG A 194 8.31 -10.74 0.45
N ALA A 195 7.57 -9.71 0.07
CA ALA A 195 6.21 -9.87 -0.47
C ALA A 195 6.21 -10.62 -1.80
N ALA A 196 7.14 -10.32 -2.70
CA ALA A 196 7.30 -11.01 -3.97
C ALA A 196 7.63 -12.49 -3.78
N ALA A 197 8.52 -12.82 -2.84
CA ALA A 197 8.87 -14.19 -2.50
C ALA A 197 7.66 -14.97 -1.94
N ILE A 198 6.88 -14.38 -1.04
CA ILE A 198 5.65 -14.99 -0.49
C ILE A 198 4.62 -15.24 -1.61
N ALA A 199 4.43 -14.27 -2.51
CA ALA A 199 3.49 -14.39 -3.61
C ALA A 199 3.91 -15.48 -4.61
N LEU A 200 5.20 -15.53 -4.95
CA LEU A 200 5.74 -16.56 -5.84
C LEU A 200 5.56 -17.97 -5.26
N ALA A 201 5.94 -18.18 -4.00
CA ALA A 201 5.77 -19.45 -3.33
C ALA A 201 4.31 -19.94 -3.33
N ARG A 202 3.37 -19.04 -3.11
CA ARG A 202 1.94 -19.39 -3.17
C ARG A 202 1.47 -19.75 -4.59
N ALA A 203 1.98 -19.03 -5.59
CA ALA A 203 1.68 -19.33 -6.98
C ALA A 203 2.26 -20.69 -7.42
N GLU A 204 3.39 -21.10 -6.85
CA GLU A 204 4.03 -22.41 -7.10
C GLU A 204 3.50 -23.53 -6.18
N GLY A 205 2.53 -23.25 -5.31
CA GLY A 205 1.96 -24.23 -4.39
C GLY A 205 2.86 -24.57 -3.19
N LEU A 206 3.92 -23.77 -2.95
CA LEU A 206 4.81 -23.92 -1.80
C LEU A 206 4.16 -23.31 -0.56
N ASP A 207 4.39 -23.92 0.61
CA ASP A 207 3.89 -23.35 1.86
C ASP A 207 4.78 -22.18 2.34
N ALA A 208 4.20 -21.30 3.17
CA ALA A 208 4.89 -20.13 3.69
C ALA A 208 6.04 -20.51 4.64
N HIS A 209 6.05 -21.74 5.20
CA HIS A 209 7.09 -22.22 6.10
C HIS A 209 8.35 -22.61 5.32
N ALA A 210 8.19 -23.35 4.21
CA ALA A 210 9.30 -23.70 3.32
C ALA A 210 9.98 -22.43 2.76
N LEU A 211 9.19 -21.43 2.40
CA LEU A 211 9.70 -20.13 1.95
C LEU A 211 10.50 -19.40 3.04
N SER A 212 10.02 -19.41 4.28
CA SER A 212 10.72 -18.78 5.43
C SER A 212 12.10 -19.40 5.63
N ILE A 213 12.22 -20.70 5.49
CA ILE A 213 13.50 -21.43 5.58
C ILE A 213 14.42 -21.06 4.42
N ALA A 214 13.93 -21.10 3.19
CA ALA A 214 14.71 -20.74 1.99
C ALA A 214 15.24 -19.31 2.06
N THR A 215 14.42 -18.36 2.49
CA THR A 215 14.81 -16.96 2.64
C THR A 215 15.86 -16.75 3.74
N ARG A 216 15.75 -17.46 4.86
CA ARG A 216 16.74 -17.39 5.96
C ARG A 216 18.10 -18.00 5.59
N LEU A 217 18.10 -19.02 4.75
CA LEU A 217 19.31 -19.71 4.30
C LEU A 217 19.92 -19.10 3.04
N ASN A 218 19.30 -18.05 2.47
CA ASN A 218 19.71 -17.41 1.21
C ASN A 218 19.86 -18.41 0.05
N LEU A 219 19.05 -19.48 0.07
CA LEU A 219 19.07 -20.51 -0.96
C LEU A 219 18.33 -20.04 -2.21
N PRO A 220 18.80 -20.37 -3.43
CA PRO A 220 18.07 -20.08 -4.65
C PRO A 220 16.74 -20.82 -4.65
N HIS A 221 15.68 -20.13 -5.03
CA HIS A 221 14.36 -20.72 -5.20
C HIS A 221 14.41 -21.73 -6.36
N GLY A 222 14.14 -23.01 -6.10
CA GLY A 222 14.09 -24.06 -7.13
C GLY A 222 15.22 -25.11 -7.06
N ALA A 223 15.85 -25.29 -5.90
CA ALA A 223 16.74 -26.44 -5.65
C ALA A 223 16.00 -27.53 -4.87
#